data_b6d1621138577fb6143b8d4ed81214c2
#
_entry.id   b6d1621138577fb6143b8d4ed81214c2
#
_cell.length_a   1.000
_cell.length_b   1.000
_cell.length_c   1.000
_cell.angle_alpha   90.00
_cell.angle_beta   90.00
_cell.angle_gamma   90.00
#
_symmetry.space_group_name_H-M   'P 1'
#
loop_
_entity.id
_entity.type
_entity.pdbx_description
1 polymer ?
#
loop_
_entity_poly.entity_id
_entity_poly.type
_entity_poly.pdbx_seq_one_letter_code
_entity_poly.pdbx_strand_id
1 'polypeptide(L)'
;MRMKIGKYLICTTAILGMVACQQQDQQQIVEQPVTSVVRPAPKPAPKPKSAPRPLVKVDNSPVQQVANPTRHRPLGRKVSHVPVKGKYVALTIDDGPHPSLTRKALDILNRHGAKGTFFMLGENVARYKSVVASAAAAGHELGVHTWSHIKMTSSARSRVDREVSRTQNLIARISGVYPRVMRPPYGATNATLVNHMYDRYGMASILWDVDTRDWCKPGVSKVVNKAVNDARPGSIILVHDIHASTISALESIVTGLQSRGYKLVTVSQLMQIAKKEAADAAAAKAAEEAAAKAAAEAAGAQQALQDIQQAEAAAAQQGEMQPVVTPEQLTPPQIQPQTEETAPALKLENFMLN
;
A
#
# COMPACT_ATOMS: atom_id res chain seq x y z
N MET A 1 51.77 -18.85 -12.75
CA MET A 1 51.04 -17.74 -12.12
C MET A 1 50.08 -17.15 -13.16
N ARG A 2 48.82 -17.64 -13.22
CA ARG A 2 47.81 -17.19 -14.20
C ARG A 2 46.73 -16.40 -13.43
N MET A 3 46.74 -15.10 -13.67
CA MET A 3 45.70 -14.19 -13.15
C MET A 3 44.40 -14.40 -13.91
N LYS A 4 43.31 -14.64 -13.15
CA LYS A 4 41.92 -14.66 -13.66
C LYS A 4 41.43 -13.22 -13.78
N ILE A 5 41.30 -12.72 -15.01
CA ILE A 5 40.59 -11.50 -15.35
C ILE A 5 39.20 -11.93 -15.84
N GLY A 6 38.16 -11.62 -15.09
CA GLY A 6 36.79 -11.88 -15.51
C GLY A 6 35.82 -11.60 -14.40
N LYS A 7 35.27 -10.35 -14.34
CA LYS A 7 33.97 -9.98 -13.74
C LYS A 7 33.77 -8.46 -13.63
N TYR A 8 33.85 -7.70 -14.73
CA TYR A 8 33.38 -6.31 -14.76
C TYR A 8 32.85 -5.96 -16.16
N LEU A 9 31.78 -6.63 -16.63
CA LEU A 9 31.17 -6.26 -17.91
C LEU A 9 29.64 -6.29 -17.91
N ILE A 10 28.98 -6.15 -16.78
CA ILE A 10 27.46 -6.22 -16.71
C ILE A 10 26.80 -4.90 -16.27
N CYS A 11 27.57 -3.89 -15.86
CA CYS A 11 26.96 -2.67 -15.30
C CYS A 11 26.79 -1.51 -16.29
N THR A 12 27.45 -1.56 -17.47
CA THR A 12 27.45 -0.42 -18.42
C THR A 12 26.28 -0.41 -19.40
N THR A 13 25.68 -1.55 -19.71
CA THR A 13 24.54 -1.62 -20.66
C THR A 13 23.21 -1.15 -20.10
N ALA A 14 23.01 -1.24 -18.79
CA ALA A 14 21.77 -0.78 -18.15
C ALA A 14 21.70 0.77 -18.07
N ILE A 15 22.83 1.44 -17.92
CA ILE A 15 22.89 2.91 -17.82
C ILE A 15 22.69 3.57 -19.20
N LEU A 16 23.25 2.97 -20.29
CA LEU A 16 23.01 3.47 -21.64
C LEU A 16 21.56 3.34 -22.10
N GLY A 17 20.86 2.29 -21.67
CA GLY A 17 19.45 2.10 -22.00
C GLY A 17 18.52 3.13 -21.36
N MET A 18 18.84 3.64 -20.16
CA MET A 18 18.07 4.71 -19.52
C MET A 18 18.27 6.07 -20.20
N VAL A 19 19.49 6.38 -20.65
CA VAL A 19 19.78 7.64 -21.34
C VAL A 19 19.10 7.68 -22.72
N ALA A 20 19.08 6.59 -23.46
CA ALA A 20 18.45 6.52 -24.78
C ALA A 20 16.93 6.71 -24.74
N CYS A 21 16.25 6.21 -23.70
CA CYS A 21 14.82 6.36 -23.56
C CYS A 21 14.40 7.79 -23.14
N GLN A 22 15.24 8.50 -22.39
CA GLN A 22 15.01 9.89 -22.00
C GLN A 22 15.24 10.89 -23.15
N GLN A 23 16.12 10.56 -24.11
CA GLN A 23 16.40 11.43 -25.26
C GLN A 23 15.31 11.37 -26.35
N GLN A 24 14.54 10.28 -26.44
CA GLN A 24 13.47 10.18 -27.45
C GLN A 24 12.24 11.06 -27.14
N ASP A 25 11.99 11.41 -25.89
CA ASP A 25 10.84 12.25 -25.52
C ASP A 25 11.03 13.76 -25.82
N GLN A 26 12.27 14.20 -26.11
CA GLN A 26 12.55 15.62 -26.37
C GLN A 26 12.64 15.99 -27.88
N GLN A 27 12.61 15.02 -28.80
CA GLN A 27 12.85 15.29 -30.23
C GLN A 27 11.63 15.20 -31.17
N GLN A 28 10.41 15.02 -30.65
CA GLN A 28 9.21 14.92 -31.50
C GLN A 28 8.22 16.09 -31.38
N ILE A 29 8.72 17.33 -31.29
CA ILE A 29 7.92 18.51 -31.58
C ILE A 29 8.57 19.20 -32.80
N VAL A 30 8.44 18.58 -33.97
CA VAL A 30 8.67 19.24 -35.26
C VAL A 30 7.44 18.97 -36.10
N GLU A 31 6.75 20.04 -36.43
CA GLU A 31 5.57 20.12 -37.29
C GLU A 31 5.81 19.44 -38.64
N GLN A 32 4.90 18.55 -39.05
CA GLN A 32 4.80 18.10 -40.43
C GLN A 32 3.63 18.83 -41.15
N PRO A 33 3.80 19.30 -42.37
CA PRO A 33 2.74 20.00 -43.09
C PRO A 33 1.64 19.05 -43.54
N VAL A 34 0.39 19.43 -43.26
CA VAL A 34 -0.82 18.68 -43.59
C VAL A 34 -1.15 18.92 -45.07
N THR A 35 -0.94 17.92 -45.93
CA THR A 35 -1.59 17.90 -47.25
C THR A 35 -2.97 17.25 -47.10
N SER A 36 -4.00 18.07 -47.33
CA SER A 36 -5.40 17.69 -47.25
C SER A 36 -5.84 16.89 -48.48
N VAL A 37 -6.24 15.62 -48.26
CA VAL A 37 -7.10 14.90 -49.24
C VAL A 37 -8.48 14.79 -48.60
N VAL A 38 -9.42 15.56 -49.11
CA VAL A 38 -10.81 15.58 -48.69
C VAL A 38 -11.53 14.35 -49.24
N ARG A 39 -11.93 13.43 -48.37
CA ARG A 39 -12.94 12.39 -48.63
C ARG A 39 -14.26 12.82 -47.98
N PRO A 40 -15.41 12.71 -48.66
CA PRO A 40 -16.68 13.09 -48.07
C PRO A 40 -17.07 12.14 -46.97
N ALA A 41 -17.52 12.72 -45.83
CA ALA A 41 -17.89 12.00 -44.61
C ALA A 41 -19.23 11.24 -44.75
N PRO A 42 -19.36 10.04 -44.19
CA PRO A 42 -20.66 9.36 -44.07
C PRO A 42 -21.53 10.09 -43.01
N LYS A 43 -22.85 10.15 -43.27
CA LYS A 43 -23.84 10.77 -42.39
C LYS A 43 -23.79 10.17 -40.97
N PRO A 44 -23.81 11.01 -39.91
CA PRO A 44 -23.80 10.52 -38.54
C PRO A 44 -25.12 9.84 -38.15
N ALA A 45 -25.01 8.67 -37.51
CA ALA A 45 -26.11 7.99 -36.86
C ALA A 45 -26.62 8.80 -35.65
N PRO A 46 -27.90 8.75 -35.30
CA PRO A 46 -28.48 9.51 -34.19
C PRO A 46 -27.87 9.09 -32.85
N LYS A 47 -27.34 10.08 -32.11
CA LYS A 47 -26.79 9.91 -30.76
C LYS A 47 -27.91 9.51 -29.79
N PRO A 48 -27.73 8.49 -28.94
CA PRO A 48 -28.63 8.26 -27.82
C PRO A 48 -28.56 9.47 -26.87
N LYS A 49 -29.74 10.00 -26.50
CA LYS A 49 -29.89 11.07 -25.49
C LYS A 49 -29.50 10.50 -24.13
N SER A 50 -28.26 10.71 -23.71
CA SER A 50 -27.87 10.52 -22.30
C SER A 50 -28.35 11.74 -21.52
N ALA A 51 -29.15 11.50 -20.47
CA ALA A 51 -29.54 12.52 -19.52
C ALA A 51 -28.29 13.18 -18.90
N PRO A 52 -28.27 14.49 -18.68
CA PRO A 52 -27.15 15.17 -18.06
C PRO A 52 -26.97 14.67 -16.60
N ARG A 53 -25.83 14.05 -16.30
CA ARG A 53 -25.40 13.79 -14.92
C ARG A 53 -25.27 15.13 -14.18
N PRO A 54 -25.79 15.24 -12.95
CA PRO A 54 -25.71 16.48 -12.19
C PRO A 54 -24.26 16.90 -12.03
N LEU A 55 -23.95 18.14 -12.42
CA LEU A 55 -22.68 18.79 -12.15
C LEU A 55 -22.50 18.89 -10.63
N VAL A 56 -21.53 18.19 -10.07
CA VAL A 56 -21.12 18.38 -8.69
C VAL A 56 -20.66 19.82 -8.57
N LYS A 57 -21.43 20.67 -7.88
CA LYS A 57 -21.04 22.02 -7.53
C LYS A 57 -19.79 21.92 -6.66
N VAL A 58 -18.67 22.42 -7.13
CA VAL A 58 -17.47 22.57 -6.30
C VAL A 58 -17.78 23.68 -5.32
N ASP A 59 -18.05 23.30 -4.08
CA ASP A 59 -18.23 24.23 -2.98
C ASP A 59 -16.87 24.90 -2.70
N ASN A 60 -16.83 26.22 -2.84
CA ASN A 60 -15.67 27.05 -2.54
C ASN A 60 -15.58 27.45 -1.07
N SER A 61 -16.38 26.85 -0.21
CA SER A 61 -16.34 27.10 1.23
C SER A 61 -14.95 26.83 1.81
N PRO A 62 -14.48 27.59 2.79
CA PRO A 62 -13.19 27.34 3.41
C PRO A 62 -13.19 25.94 4.01
N VAL A 63 -12.19 25.15 3.64
CA VAL A 63 -12.00 23.78 4.12
C VAL A 63 -12.03 23.80 5.65
N GLN A 64 -13.06 23.20 6.23
CA GLN A 64 -13.05 22.87 7.65
C GLN A 64 -11.73 22.20 7.96
N GLN A 65 -11.09 22.59 9.07
CA GLN A 65 -9.76 22.16 9.47
C GLN A 65 -9.62 20.64 9.30
N VAL A 66 -9.09 20.25 8.15
CA VAL A 66 -8.74 18.85 7.92
C VAL A 66 -7.67 18.50 8.95
N ALA A 67 -7.95 17.49 9.76
CA ALA A 67 -7.12 17.09 10.89
C ALA A 67 -5.63 17.05 10.54
N ASN A 68 -4.80 17.61 11.42
CA ASN A 68 -3.35 17.70 11.26
C ASN A 68 -2.77 16.41 10.68
N PRO A 69 -2.08 16.47 9.52
CA PRO A 69 -1.57 15.29 8.83
C PRO A 69 -0.62 14.41 9.67
N THR A 70 -0.07 14.95 10.75
CA THR A 70 0.84 14.23 11.64
C THR A 70 0.17 13.23 12.58
N ARG A 71 -1.15 13.30 12.80
CA ARG A 71 -1.85 12.41 13.76
C ARG A 71 -2.01 10.96 13.30
N HIS A 72 -2.00 10.68 11.98
CA HIS A 72 -2.12 9.33 11.44
C HIS A 72 -0.99 9.08 10.45
N ARG A 73 0.15 8.62 10.96
CA ARG A 73 1.31 8.31 10.11
C ARG A 73 1.10 7.01 9.33
N PRO A 74 1.62 6.93 8.09
CA PRO A 74 1.64 5.68 7.32
C PRO A 74 2.42 4.59 8.04
N LEU A 75 2.14 3.32 7.72
CA LEU A 75 2.76 2.15 8.34
C LEU A 75 4.25 1.97 8.00
N GLY A 76 4.78 2.71 7.01
CA GLY A 76 6.20 2.67 6.62
C GLY A 76 6.66 4.00 6.06
N ARG A 77 7.96 4.28 6.17
CA ARG A 77 8.56 5.53 5.64
C ARG A 77 8.85 5.44 4.15
N LYS A 78 9.36 4.29 3.72
CA LYS A 78 9.68 3.98 2.31
C LYS A 78 9.20 2.57 2.00
N VAL A 79 8.42 2.42 0.94
CA VAL A 79 7.78 1.15 0.59
C VAL A 79 7.93 0.93 -0.91
N SER A 80 8.46 -0.23 -1.31
CA SER A 80 8.51 -0.68 -2.71
C SER A 80 7.74 -1.98 -2.94
N HIS A 81 7.47 -2.71 -1.88
CA HIS A 81 6.72 -3.95 -1.83
C HIS A 81 6.14 -4.10 -0.41
N VAL A 82 4.98 -4.69 -0.27
CA VAL A 82 4.32 -4.92 1.02
C VAL A 82 4.12 -6.42 1.22
N PRO A 83 4.86 -7.08 2.13
CA PRO A 83 4.71 -8.51 2.32
C PRO A 83 3.32 -8.85 2.89
N VAL A 84 2.54 -9.61 2.14
CA VAL A 84 1.22 -10.13 2.51
C VAL A 84 1.11 -11.61 2.12
N LYS A 85 0.33 -12.38 2.88
CA LYS A 85 0.06 -13.79 2.59
C LYS A 85 -0.99 -13.94 1.47
N GLY A 86 -2.00 -13.05 1.46
CA GLY A 86 -3.08 -13.06 0.51
C GLY A 86 -2.67 -12.53 -0.88
N LYS A 87 -3.41 -12.90 -1.92
CA LYS A 87 -3.19 -12.40 -3.28
C LYS A 87 -3.73 -10.97 -3.45
N TYR A 88 -3.01 -10.00 -2.91
CA TYR A 88 -3.29 -8.57 -3.05
C TYR A 88 -2.13 -7.88 -3.75
N VAL A 89 -2.44 -6.93 -4.64
CA VAL A 89 -1.47 -6.07 -5.32
C VAL A 89 -1.98 -4.63 -5.36
N ALA A 90 -1.08 -3.66 -5.43
CA ALA A 90 -1.41 -2.26 -5.67
C ALA A 90 -1.02 -1.85 -7.09
N LEU A 91 -2.01 -1.53 -7.93
CA LEU A 91 -1.77 -0.87 -9.21
C LEU A 91 -1.65 0.62 -8.96
N THR A 92 -0.50 1.19 -9.32
CA THR A 92 -0.16 2.60 -9.08
C THR A 92 0.07 3.32 -10.39
N ILE A 93 -0.45 4.55 -10.50
CA ILE A 93 -0.59 5.29 -11.73
C ILE A 93 0.00 6.68 -11.53
N ASP A 94 1.02 7.04 -12.29
CA ASP A 94 1.78 8.28 -12.13
C ASP A 94 1.45 9.33 -13.20
N ASP A 95 1.88 10.58 -12.95
CA ASP A 95 1.88 11.76 -13.83
C ASP A 95 0.52 12.40 -14.12
N GLY A 96 -0.58 11.75 -13.81
CA GLY A 96 -1.91 12.30 -13.97
C GLY A 96 -2.22 13.54 -13.09
N PRO A 97 -3.44 14.03 -13.14
CA PRO A 97 -4.51 13.57 -14.02
C PRO A 97 -4.39 14.09 -15.45
N HIS A 98 -4.70 13.23 -16.43
CA HIS A 98 -4.93 13.62 -17.82
C HIS A 98 -6.45 13.75 -18.07
N PRO A 99 -6.93 14.75 -18.86
CA PRO A 99 -8.35 15.06 -18.96
C PRO A 99 -9.21 13.92 -19.51
N SER A 100 -8.68 13.08 -20.38
CA SER A 100 -9.39 11.95 -20.98
C SER A 100 -8.83 10.59 -20.57
N LEU A 101 -7.50 10.43 -20.51
CA LEU A 101 -6.87 9.13 -20.26
C LEU A 101 -7.10 8.67 -18.83
N THR A 102 -6.92 9.55 -17.83
CA THR A 102 -7.24 9.22 -16.42
C THR A 102 -8.71 8.83 -16.25
N ARG A 103 -9.66 9.52 -16.94
CA ARG A 103 -11.08 9.11 -16.90
C ARG A 103 -11.29 7.70 -17.43
N LYS A 104 -10.63 7.35 -18.55
CA LYS A 104 -10.68 5.99 -19.09
C LYS A 104 -10.08 4.97 -18.10
N ALA A 105 -8.98 5.32 -17.43
CA ALA A 105 -8.40 4.46 -16.38
C ALA A 105 -9.38 4.24 -15.22
N LEU A 106 -10.04 5.30 -14.74
CA LEU A 106 -11.06 5.23 -13.69
C LEU A 106 -12.24 4.34 -14.13
N ASP A 107 -12.73 4.50 -15.36
CA ASP A 107 -13.83 3.70 -15.90
C ASP A 107 -13.46 2.21 -15.98
N ILE A 108 -12.23 1.88 -16.42
CA ILE A 108 -11.74 0.50 -16.45
C ILE A 108 -11.69 -0.07 -15.02
N LEU A 109 -11.02 0.59 -14.10
CA LEU A 109 -10.90 0.12 -12.72
C LEU A 109 -12.27 -0.07 -12.06
N ASN A 110 -13.20 0.86 -12.27
CA ASN A 110 -14.54 0.79 -11.70
C ASN A 110 -15.36 -0.39 -12.26
N ARG A 111 -15.29 -0.66 -13.58
CA ARG A 111 -15.99 -1.80 -14.19
C ARG A 111 -15.54 -3.14 -13.62
N HIS A 112 -14.27 -3.24 -13.23
CA HIS A 112 -13.68 -4.45 -12.67
C HIS A 112 -13.65 -4.49 -11.13
N GLY A 113 -14.30 -3.52 -10.45
CA GLY A 113 -14.29 -3.43 -8.99
C GLY A 113 -12.89 -3.25 -8.38
N ALA A 114 -11.92 -2.82 -9.20
CA ALA A 114 -10.53 -2.62 -8.79
C ALA A 114 -10.31 -1.24 -8.20
N LYS A 115 -9.37 -1.11 -7.26
CA LYS A 115 -8.91 0.17 -6.74
C LYS A 115 -7.45 0.40 -7.11
N GLY A 116 -7.10 1.65 -7.42
CA GLY A 116 -5.74 2.08 -7.73
C GLY A 116 -5.29 3.24 -6.86
N THR A 117 -3.98 3.50 -6.86
CA THR A 117 -3.38 4.69 -6.23
C THR A 117 -2.81 5.58 -7.32
N PHE A 118 -3.25 6.83 -7.37
CA PHE A 118 -2.85 7.81 -8.38
C PHE A 118 -1.89 8.83 -7.77
N PHE A 119 -0.64 8.84 -8.22
CA PHE A 119 0.36 9.84 -7.84
C PHE A 119 0.30 11.00 -8.84
N MET A 120 -0.30 12.10 -8.40
CA MET A 120 -0.69 13.19 -9.29
C MET A 120 0.29 14.37 -9.23
N LEU A 121 0.58 14.95 -10.40
CA LEU A 121 1.30 16.20 -10.52
C LEU A 121 0.42 17.40 -10.18
N GLY A 122 0.91 18.31 -9.34
CA GLY A 122 0.14 19.47 -8.89
C GLY A 122 -0.35 20.37 -10.01
N GLU A 123 0.43 20.56 -11.08
CA GLU A 123 0.02 21.31 -12.28
C GLU A 123 -1.19 20.69 -12.95
N ASN A 124 -1.22 19.36 -13.08
CA ASN A 124 -2.32 18.63 -13.68
C ASN A 124 -3.55 18.62 -12.77
N VAL A 125 -3.35 18.49 -11.45
CA VAL A 125 -4.41 18.65 -10.44
C VAL A 125 -5.09 20.01 -10.55
N ALA A 126 -4.31 21.08 -10.71
CA ALA A 126 -4.83 22.44 -10.84
C ALA A 126 -5.70 22.61 -12.10
N ARG A 127 -5.29 21.99 -13.21
CA ARG A 127 -5.99 22.04 -14.50
C ARG A 127 -7.24 21.16 -14.55
N TYR A 128 -7.21 19.98 -13.92
CA TYR A 128 -8.23 18.93 -14.11
C TYR A 128 -8.88 18.52 -12.80
N LYS A 129 -9.29 19.47 -11.98
CA LYS A 129 -9.89 19.27 -10.64
C LYS A 129 -11.05 18.27 -10.63
N SER A 130 -11.91 18.29 -11.66
CA SER A 130 -13.04 17.36 -11.76
C SER A 130 -12.61 15.90 -11.92
N VAL A 131 -11.46 15.63 -12.54
CA VAL A 131 -10.91 14.27 -12.63
C VAL A 131 -10.42 13.80 -11.27
N VAL A 132 -9.74 14.67 -10.51
CA VAL A 132 -9.31 14.42 -9.13
C VAL A 132 -10.50 14.09 -8.23
N ALA A 133 -11.56 14.91 -8.28
CA ALA A 133 -12.80 14.68 -7.53
C ALA A 133 -13.45 13.35 -7.92
N SER A 134 -13.48 13.00 -9.21
CA SER A 134 -14.01 11.71 -9.68
C SER A 134 -13.21 10.53 -9.17
N ALA A 135 -11.87 10.61 -9.16
CA ALA A 135 -11.00 9.56 -8.64
C ALA A 135 -11.22 9.34 -7.13
N ALA A 136 -11.32 10.44 -6.37
CA ALA A 136 -11.61 10.37 -4.95
C ALA A 136 -13.00 9.76 -4.66
N ALA A 137 -14.04 10.23 -5.36
CA ALA A 137 -15.41 9.74 -5.22
C ALA A 137 -15.57 8.26 -5.59
N ALA A 138 -14.72 7.77 -6.51
CA ALA A 138 -14.66 6.35 -6.86
C ALA A 138 -13.88 5.50 -5.84
N GLY A 139 -13.34 6.09 -4.76
CA GLY A 139 -12.62 5.40 -3.70
C GLY A 139 -11.20 4.98 -4.09
N HIS A 140 -10.60 5.62 -5.09
CA HIS A 140 -9.18 5.48 -5.37
C HIS A 140 -8.35 6.31 -4.41
N GLU A 141 -7.12 5.88 -4.13
CA GLU A 141 -6.19 6.64 -3.32
C GLU A 141 -5.48 7.69 -4.16
N LEU A 142 -5.34 8.89 -3.61
CA LEU A 142 -4.63 10.00 -4.22
C LEU A 142 -3.32 10.25 -3.50
N GLY A 143 -2.23 10.25 -4.24
CA GLY A 143 -0.87 10.51 -3.77
C GLY A 143 -0.26 11.76 -4.42
N VAL A 144 0.82 12.23 -3.82
CA VAL A 144 1.58 13.40 -4.31
C VAL A 144 2.72 12.95 -5.21
N HIS A 145 2.87 13.61 -6.40
CA HIS A 145 4.00 13.39 -7.31
C HIS A 145 4.80 14.67 -7.60
N THR A 146 4.94 15.55 -6.59
CA THR A 146 5.42 16.94 -6.68
C THR A 146 4.46 17.82 -7.48
N TRP A 147 4.83 19.11 -7.67
CA TRP A 147 4.02 20.03 -8.47
C TRP A 147 4.36 19.92 -9.97
N SER A 148 5.65 19.97 -10.33
CA SER A 148 6.16 20.05 -11.69
C SER A 148 7.19 18.96 -12.04
N HIS A 149 7.05 17.76 -11.45
CA HIS A 149 7.89 16.59 -11.71
C HIS A 149 9.39 16.83 -11.49
N ILE A 150 9.77 17.57 -10.43
CA ILE A 150 11.18 17.86 -10.15
C ILE A 150 11.92 16.64 -9.63
N LYS A 151 13.22 16.54 -9.95
CA LYS A 151 14.12 15.57 -9.31
C LYS A 151 14.45 16.08 -7.90
N MET A 152 13.79 15.54 -6.89
CA MET A 152 13.86 16.02 -5.49
C MET A 152 15.27 15.94 -4.90
N THR A 153 16.06 14.94 -5.29
CA THR A 153 17.43 14.71 -4.76
C THR A 153 18.43 15.77 -5.19
N SER A 154 18.19 16.48 -6.29
CA SER A 154 19.03 17.56 -6.81
C SER A 154 18.41 18.95 -6.66
N SER A 155 17.28 19.05 -5.98
CA SER A 155 16.57 20.32 -5.75
C SER A 155 16.81 20.86 -4.35
N ALA A 156 16.84 22.19 -4.21
CA ALA A 156 16.91 22.84 -2.91
C ALA A 156 15.70 22.44 -2.04
N ARG A 157 15.91 22.25 -0.74
CA ARG A 157 14.87 21.80 0.21
C ARG A 157 13.63 22.70 0.17
N SER A 158 13.82 24.01 0.13
CA SER A 158 12.72 24.96 0.06
C SER A 158 11.87 24.83 -1.22
N ARG A 159 12.49 24.42 -2.35
CA ARG A 159 11.76 24.10 -3.57
C ARG A 159 10.96 22.81 -3.40
N VAL A 160 11.59 21.75 -2.86
CA VAL A 160 10.91 20.50 -2.55
C VAL A 160 9.70 20.75 -1.67
N ASP A 161 9.82 21.53 -0.63
CA ASP A 161 8.75 21.86 0.31
C ASP A 161 7.57 22.57 -0.40
N ARG A 162 7.85 23.53 -1.28
CA ARG A 162 6.80 24.21 -2.07
C ARG A 162 6.09 23.28 -3.02
N GLU A 163 6.83 22.43 -3.73
CA GLU A 163 6.31 21.45 -4.69
C GLU A 163 5.37 20.45 -4.02
N VAL A 164 5.78 19.93 -2.87
CA VAL A 164 5.05 18.92 -2.13
C VAL A 164 3.83 19.51 -1.42
N SER A 165 4.03 20.56 -0.62
CA SER A 165 2.94 21.17 0.18
C SER A 165 1.84 21.75 -0.70
N ARG A 166 2.20 22.42 -1.80
CA ARG A 166 1.23 22.98 -2.74
C ARG A 166 0.37 21.88 -3.36
N THR A 167 0.97 20.77 -3.77
CA THR A 167 0.26 19.63 -4.37
C THR A 167 -0.63 18.93 -3.35
N GLN A 168 -0.08 18.59 -2.17
CA GLN A 168 -0.82 17.93 -1.09
C GLN A 168 -2.06 18.75 -0.68
N ASN A 169 -1.88 20.05 -0.43
CA ASN A 169 -2.98 20.93 -0.04
C ASN A 169 -4.03 21.08 -1.14
N LEU A 170 -3.62 21.10 -2.42
CA LEU A 170 -4.58 21.21 -3.52
C LEU A 170 -5.40 19.93 -3.68
N ILE A 171 -4.76 18.75 -3.61
CA ILE A 171 -5.48 17.47 -3.62
C ILE A 171 -6.45 17.41 -2.43
N ALA A 172 -6.01 17.76 -1.23
CA ALA A 172 -6.85 17.74 -0.03
C ALA A 172 -8.08 18.64 -0.17
N ARG A 173 -7.93 19.85 -0.73
CA ARG A 173 -9.07 20.76 -0.97
C ARG A 173 -10.10 20.21 -1.96
N ILE A 174 -9.66 19.42 -2.93
CA ILE A 174 -10.56 18.86 -3.95
C ILE A 174 -11.22 17.57 -3.47
N SER A 175 -10.46 16.71 -2.79
CA SER A 175 -10.90 15.36 -2.39
C SER A 175 -11.50 15.29 -0.98
N GLY A 176 -11.26 16.32 -0.15
CA GLY A 176 -11.60 16.28 1.28
C GLY A 176 -10.64 15.45 2.14
N VAL A 177 -9.62 14.81 1.55
CA VAL A 177 -8.69 13.92 2.25
C VAL A 177 -7.24 14.34 1.98
N TYR A 178 -6.43 14.45 3.04
CA TYR A 178 -4.99 14.66 2.86
C TYR A 178 -4.30 13.39 2.35
N PRO A 179 -3.53 13.48 1.23
CA PRO A 179 -2.68 12.40 0.78
C PRO A 179 -1.72 11.92 1.87
N ARG A 180 -1.64 10.59 2.04
CA ARG A 180 -0.75 9.92 3.00
C ARG A 180 0.43 9.23 2.33
N VAL A 181 0.44 9.23 1.01
CA VAL A 181 1.47 8.64 0.18
C VAL A 181 1.99 9.66 -0.83
N MET A 182 3.27 9.58 -1.12
CA MET A 182 3.87 10.32 -2.22
C MET A 182 4.80 9.38 -3.00
N ARG A 183 5.01 9.69 -4.26
CA ARG A 183 6.06 9.05 -5.05
C ARG A 183 7.04 10.10 -5.53
N PRO A 184 8.35 9.96 -5.22
CA PRO A 184 9.34 10.88 -5.75
C PRO A 184 9.50 10.65 -7.26
N PRO A 185 9.49 11.72 -8.09
CA PRO A 185 9.75 11.59 -9.52
C PRO A 185 11.04 10.80 -9.80
N TYR A 186 11.00 9.99 -10.86
CA TYR A 186 12.10 9.08 -11.26
C TYR A 186 12.45 8.00 -10.21
N GLY A 187 11.66 7.81 -9.16
CA GLY A 187 12.03 7.00 -8.00
C GLY A 187 13.23 7.56 -7.21
N ALA A 188 13.68 8.78 -7.56
CA ALA A 188 14.89 9.38 -7.02
C ALA A 188 14.67 9.87 -5.57
N THR A 189 15.21 9.14 -4.60
CA THR A 189 15.09 9.45 -3.19
C THR A 189 16.33 9.06 -2.40
N ASN A 190 16.44 9.54 -1.16
CA ASN A 190 17.44 9.17 -0.17
C ASN A 190 16.81 9.20 1.24
N ALA A 191 17.54 8.72 2.25
CA ALA A 191 17.04 8.63 3.62
C ALA A 191 16.56 9.98 4.17
N THR A 192 17.29 11.06 3.88
CA THR A 192 16.94 12.41 4.33
C THR A 192 15.61 12.89 3.77
N LEU A 193 15.37 12.67 2.46
CA LEU A 193 14.10 13.02 1.82
C LEU A 193 12.94 12.15 2.34
N VAL A 194 13.16 10.84 2.46
CA VAL A 194 12.16 9.90 2.99
C VAL A 194 11.73 10.32 4.39
N ASN A 195 12.69 10.60 5.27
CA ASN A 195 12.38 11.04 6.64
C ASN A 195 11.66 12.38 6.63
N HIS A 196 12.09 13.33 5.80
CA HIS A 196 11.45 14.63 5.68
C HIS A 196 9.99 14.54 5.21
N MET A 197 9.69 13.70 4.21
CA MET A 197 8.30 13.48 3.75
C MET A 197 7.45 12.86 4.84
N TYR A 198 7.99 11.91 5.57
CA TYR A 198 7.28 11.23 6.63
C TYR A 198 7.04 12.14 7.86
N ASP A 199 8.08 12.82 8.33
CA ASP A 199 8.01 13.58 9.58
C ASP A 199 7.27 14.92 9.42
N ARG A 200 7.45 15.61 8.28
CA ARG A 200 6.85 16.92 8.03
C ARG A 200 5.46 16.85 7.39
N TYR A 201 5.26 15.92 6.46
CA TYR A 201 4.03 15.85 5.65
C TYR A 201 3.14 14.66 5.99
N GLY A 202 3.59 13.75 6.85
CA GLY A 202 2.85 12.53 7.19
C GLY A 202 2.68 11.58 6.01
N MET A 203 3.61 11.57 5.05
CA MET A 203 3.53 10.77 3.84
C MET A 203 4.61 9.71 3.77
N ALA A 204 4.23 8.46 3.42
CA ALA A 204 5.17 7.43 3.01
C ALA A 204 5.68 7.70 1.59
N SER A 205 6.97 7.44 1.36
CA SER A 205 7.58 7.45 0.02
C SER A 205 7.38 6.09 -0.64
N ILE A 206 6.53 6.03 -1.65
CA ILE A 206 6.16 4.79 -2.34
C ILE A 206 6.97 4.65 -3.62
N LEU A 207 7.71 3.57 -3.73
CA LEU A 207 8.37 3.11 -4.95
C LEU A 207 7.56 1.96 -5.56
N TRP A 208 8.20 1.05 -6.29
CA TRP A 208 7.58 -0.12 -6.92
C TRP A 208 8.57 -1.30 -6.95
N ASP A 209 8.06 -2.49 -7.10
CA ASP A 209 8.83 -3.70 -7.39
C ASP A 209 8.51 -4.27 -8.79
N VAL A 210 7.42 -3.79 -9.42
CA VAL A 210 7.09 -4.12 -10.81
C VAL A 210 7.07 -2.84 -11.65
N ASP A 211 8.11 -2.64 -12.47
CA ASP A 211 8.19 -1.55 -13.45
C ASP A 211 7.76 -2.08 -14.82
N THR A 212 6.61 -1.65 -15.30
CA THR A 212 6.10 -2.06 -16.62
C THR A 212 6.88 -1.46 -17.77
N ARG A 213 7.62 -0.39 -17.52
CA ARG A 213 8.34 0.43 -18.52
C ARG A 213 7.44 0.93 -19.65
N ASP A 214 6.17 1.17 -19.35
CA ASP A 214 5.18 1.69 -20.31
C ASP A 214 5.56 3.05 -20.91
N TRP A 215 6.26 3.87 -20.14
CA TRP A 215 6.85 5.14 -20.52
C TRP A 215 7.86 5.03 -21.71
N CYS A 216 8.50 3.86 -21.88
CA CYS A 216 9.35 3.57 -23.05
C CYS A 216 8.54 3.13 -24.28
N LYS A 217 7.20 3.05 -24.20
CA LYS A 217 6.30 2.62 -25.28
C LYS A 217 6.68 1.27 -25.91
N PRO A 218 6.95 0.21 -25.10
CA PRO A 218 7.46 -1.06 -25.62
C PRO A 218 6.40 -1.90 -26.36
N GLY A 219 5.15 -1.40 -26.42
CA GLY A 219 3.97 -2.07 -26.96
C GLY A 219 3.09 -2.67 -25.87
N VAL A 220 1.78 -2.72 -26.14
CA VAL A 220 0.72 -3.13 -25.19
C VAL A 220 1.02 -4.50 -24.56
N SER A 221 1.32 -5.51 -25.39
CA SER A 221 1.56 -6.88 -24.89
C SER A 221 2.74 -6.98 -23.93
N LYS A 222 3.81 -6.22 -24.14
CA LYS A 222 4.97 -6.22 -23.24
C LYS A 222 4.62 -5.59 -21.88
N VAL A 223 3.84 -4.49 -21.89
CA VAL A 223 3.37 -3.83 -20.67
C VAL A 223 2.47 -4.78 -19.87
N VAL A 224 1.50 -5.42 -20.53
CA VAL A 224 0.61 -6.41 -19.90
C VAL A 224 1.41 -7.58 -19.31
N ASN A 225 2.28 -8.21 -20.10
CA ASN A 225 3.06 -9.36 -19.67
C ASN A 225 3.92 -9.01 -18.45
N LYS A 226 4.57 -7.82 -18.45
CA LYS A 226 5.38 -7.38 -17.34
C LYS A 226 4.55 -7.16 -16.08
N ALA A 227 3.43 -6.45 -16.19
CA ALA A 227 2.54 -6.19 -15.06
C ALA A 227 1.96 -7.48 -14.45
N VAL A 228 1.56 -8.44 -15.30
CA VAL A 228 0.84 -9.65 -14.85
C VAL A 228 1.81 -10.73 -14.37
N ASN A 229 2.92 -10.97 -15.11
CA ASN A 229 3.81 -12.10 -14.83
C ASN A 229 4.79 -11.82 -13.69
N ASP A 230 5.26 -10.57 -13.53
CA ASP A 230 6.17 -10.20 -12.46
C ASP A 230 5.45 -9.93 -11.13
N ALA A 231 4.11 -9.80 -11.16
CA ALA A 231 3.33 -9.57 -9.95
C ALA A 231 3.37 -10.78 -9.00
N ARG A 232 3.60 -10.51 -7.74
CA ARG A 232 3.53 -11.43 -6.60
C ARG A 232 2.70 -10.80 -5.47
N PRO A 233 2.26 -11.58 -4.46
CA PRO A 233 1.54 -11.01 -3.33
C PRO A 233 2.28 -9.81 -2.73
N GLY A 234 1.58 -8.68 -2.63
CA GLY A 234 2.16 -7.45 -2.10
C GLY A 234 2.89 -6.55 -3.10
N SER A 235 2.91 -6.90 -4.39
CA SER A 235 3.55 -6.07 -5.41
C SER A 235 2.89 -4.70 -5.55
N ILE A 236 3.74 -3.70 -5.79
CA ILE A 236 3.38 -2.34 -6.19
C ILE A 236 3.79 -2.18 -7.65
N ILE A 237 2.80 -2.08 -8.54
CA ILE A 237 2.98 -2.07 -9.99
C ILE A 237 2.92 -0.63 -10.48
N LEU A 238 3.92 -0.18 -11.25
CA LEU A 238 4.00 1.15 -11.84
C LEU A 238 3.48 1.17 -13.27
N VAL A 239 2.55 2.10 -13.55
CA VAL A 239 2.12 2.53 -14.90
C VAL A 239 1.88 4.04 -14.92
N HIS A 240 1.69 4.64 -16.11
CA HIS A 240 1.45 6.08 -16.29
C HIS A 240 0.18 6.31 -17.12
N ASP A 241 -0.73 7.17 -16.66
CA ASP A 241 -2.01 7.45 -17.36
C ASP A 241 -1.96 8.60 -18.35
N ILE A 242 -0.77 9.08 -18.63
CA ILE A 242 -0.52 10.09 -19.67
C ILE A 242 -0.23 9.47 -21.06
N HIS A 243 -0.10 8.16 -21.15
CA HIS A 243 0.17 7.44 -22.39
C HIS A 243 -1.05 6.63 -22.85
N ALA A 244 -1.52 6.86 -24.08
CA ALA A 244 -2.66 6.14 -24.65
C ALA A 244 -2.42 4.62 -24.77
N SER A 245 -1.17 4.20 -25.03
CA SER A 245 -0.77 2.79 -25.07
C SER A 245 -0.93 2.09 -23.71
N THR A 246 -0.63 2.78 -22.62
CA THR A 246 -0.85 2.28 -21.27
C THR A 246 -2.32 2.07 -20.98
N ILE A 247 -3.16 3.03 -21.36
CA ILE A 247 -4.61 2.90 -21.19
C ILE A 247 -5.17 1.75 -22.03
N SER A 248 -4.62 1.52 -23.24
CA SER A 248 -4.98 0.34 -24.05
C SER A 248 -4.56 -1.00 -23.41
N ALA A 249 -3.51 -1.00 -22.60
CA ALA A 249 -3.04 -2.17 -21.86
C ALA A 249 -3.82 -2.41 -20.55
N LEU A 250 -4.41 -1.36 -19.98
CA LEU A 250 -4.87 -1.34 -18.59
C LEU A 250 -5.96 -2.38 -18.30
N GLU A 251 -6.93 -2.55 -19.21
CA GLU A 251 -7.99 -3.55 -19.04
C GLU A 251 -7.42 -4.97 -18.99
N SER A 252 -6.49 -5.29 -19.90
CA SER A 252 -5.80 -6.59 -19.91
C SER A 252 -4.89 -6.79 -18.68
N ILE A 253 -4.30 -5.73 -18.13
CA ILE A 253 -3.55 -5.80 -16.87
C ILE A 253 -4.50 -6.16 -15.73
N VAL A 254 -5.62 -5.45 -15.58
CA VAL A 254 -6.59 -5.67 -14.50
C VAL A 254 -7.16 -7.08 -14.57
N THR A 255 -7.67 -7.49 -15.73
CA THR A 255 -8.27 -8.84 -15.93
C THR A 255 -7.24 -9.95 -15.79
N GLY A 256 -6.02 -9.75 -16.29
CA GLY A 256 -4.92 -10.70 -16.16
C GLY A 256 -4.48 -10.91 -14.72
N LEU A 257 -4.43 -9.85 -13.89
CA LEU A 257 -4.16 -9.97 -12.46
C LEU A 257 -5.31 -10.65 -11.73
N GLN A 258 -6.56 -10.30 -12.05
CA GLN A 258 -7.75 -10.90 -11.43
C GLN A 258 -7.89 -12.40 -11.79
N SER A 259 -7.60 -12.80 -13.02
CA SER A 259 -7.62 -14.22 -13.44
C SER A 259 -6.59 -15.07 -12.70
N ARG A 260 -5.48 -14.46 -12.23
CA ARG A 260 -4.51 -15.10 -11.33
C ARG A 260 -4.93 -15.07 -9.86
N GLY A 261 -6.13 -14.55 -9.56
CA GLY A 261 -6.71 -14.46 -8.23
C GLY A 261 -6.26 -13.24 -7.41
N TYR A 262 -5.59 -12.27 -8.02
CA TYR A 262 -5.20 -11.04 -7.31
C TYR A 262 -6.39 -10.09 -7.12
N LYS A 263 -6.47 -9.50 -5.94
CA LYS A 263 -7.34 -8.36 -5.65
C LYS A 263 -6.52 -7.07 -5.76
N LEU A 264 -6.98 -6.14 -6.60
CA LEU A 264 -6.33 -4.85 -6.77
C LEU A 264 -6.87 -3.87 -5.71
N VAL A 265 -5.99 -3.44 -4.83
CA VAL A 265 -6.29 -2.55 -3.71
C VAL A 265 -5.40 -1.31 -3.76
N THR A 266 -5.72 -0.27 -2.97
CA THR A 266 -4.83 0.89 -2.86
C THR A 266 -3.58 0.55 -2.06
N VAL A 267 -2.52 1.35 -2.17
CA VAL A 267 -1.28 1.15 -1.40
C VAL A 267 -1.57 1.18 0.10
N SER A 268 -2.36 2.13 0.58
CA SER A 268 -2.71 2.20 2.00
C SER A 268 -3.53 1.00 2.48
N GLN A 269 -4.45 0.48 1.66
CA GLN A 269 -5.18 -0.75 1.96
C GLN A 269 -4.23 -1.96 2.01
N LEU A 270 -3.30 -2.07 1.07
CA LEU A 270 -2.30 -3.14 1.05
C LEU A 270 -1.45 -3.14 2.33
N MET A 271 -1.00 -1.95 2.77
CA MET A 271 -0.25 -1.78 4.02
C MET A 271 -1.10 -2.13 5.26
N GLN A 272 -2.39 -1.81 5.26
CA GLN A 272 -3.31 -2.19 6.36
C GLN A 272 -3.53 -3.71 6.41
N ILE A 273 -3.67 -4.37 5.26
CA ILE A 273 -3.78 -5.83 5.16
C ILE A 273 -2.54 -6.49 5.78
N ALA A 274 -1.34 -6.04 5.39
CA ALA A 274 -0.10 -6.56 5.97
C ALA A 274 -0.03 -6.38 7.49
N LYS A 275 -0.43 -5.21 7.99
CA LYS A 275 -0.47 -4.96 9.44
C LYS A 275 -1.42 -5.92 10.15
N LYS A 276 -2.61 -6.13 9.58
CA LYS A 276 -3.58 -7.06 10.14
C LYS A 276 -3.04 -8.49 10.15
N GLU A 277 -2.51 -8.97 9.02
CA GLU A 277 -1.93 -10.31 8.92
C GLU A 277 -0.77 -10.53 9.92
N ALA A 278 0.07 -9.50 10.13
CA ALA A 278 1.14 -9.55 11.12
C ALA A 278 0.60 -9.60 12.56
N ALA A 279 -0.45 -8.84 12.87
CA ALA A 279 -1.09 -8.86 14.18
C ALA A 279 -1.77 -10.22 14.46
N ASP A 280 -2.49 -10.75 13.47
CA ASP A 280 -3.14 -12.06 13.57
C ASP A 280 -2.10 -13.19 13.78
N ALA A 281 -0.96 -13.12 13.07
CA ALA A 281 0.13 -14.08 13.23
C ALA A 281 0.80 -13.99 14.62
N ALA A 282 0.99 -12.78 15.14
CA ALA A 282 1.54 -12.57 16.48
C ALA A 282 0.60 -13.09 17.57
N ALA A 283 -0.71 -12.86 17.41
CA ALA A 283 -1.72 -13.39 18.35
C ALA A 283 -1.78 -14.92 18.32
N ALA A 284 -1.72 -15.54 17.14
CA ALA A 284 -1.70 -16.99 17.00
C ALA A 284 -0.47 -17.60 17.68
N LYS A 285 0.71 -17.00 17.47
CA LYS A 285 1.96 -17.46 18.12
C LYS A 285 1.89 -17.33 19.65
N ALA A 286 1.37 -16.22 20.16
CA ALA A 286 1.19 -16.04 21.60
C ALA A 286 0.21 -17.05 22.21
N ALA A 287 -0.87 -17.39 21.49
CA ALA A 287 -1.81 -18.42 21.92
C ALA A 287 -1.17 -19.82 21.94
N GLU A 288 -0.36 -20.16 20.94
CA GLU A 288 0.38 -21.41 20.89
C GLU A 288 1.39 -21.53 22.04
N GLU A 289 2.16 -20.48 22.31
CA GLU A 289 3.11 -20.42 23.42
C GLU A 289 2.39 -20.57 24.79
N ALA A 290 1.24 -19.91 24.96
CA ALA A 290 0.43 -20.03 26.16
C ALA A 290 -0.12 -21.45 26.36
N ALA A 291 -0.62 -22.07 25.28
CA ALA A 291 -1.11 -23.45 25.30
C ALA A 291 0.01 -24.45 25.62
N ALA A 292 1.20 -24.28 25.04
CA ALA A 292 2.37 -25.12 25.32
C ALA A 292 2.80 -25.01 26.79
N LYS A 293 2.80 -23.80 27.35
CA LYS A 293 3.11 -23.58 28.78
C LYS A 293 2.09 -24.25 29.70
N ALA A 294 0.79 -24.08 29.39
CA ALA A 294 -0.27 -24.72 30.19
C ALA A 294 -0.17 -26.26 30.12
N ALA A 295 0.15 -26.83 28.95
CA ALA A 295 0.36 -28.26 28.79
C ALA A 295 1.57 -28.78 29.63
N ALA A 296 2.67 -28.02 29.62
CA ALA A 296 3.85 -28.37 30.43
C ALA A 296 3.56 -28.32 31.94
N GLU A 297 2.82 -27.32 32.41
CA GLU A 297 2.38 -27.20 33.80
C GLU A 297 1.45 -28.37 34.19
N ALA A 298 0.50 -28.73 33.33
CA ALA A 298 -0.38 -29.88 33.56
C ALA A 298 0.38 -31.21 33.60
N ALA A 299 1.33 -31.41 32.69
CA ALA A 299 2.19 -32.60 32.69
C ALA A 299 3.05 -32.71 33.98
N GLY A 300 3.61 -31.57 34.43
CA GLY A 300 4.35 -31.52 35.69
C GLY A 300 3.48 -31.87 36.93
N ALA A 301 2.24 -31.35 36.96
CA ALA A 301 1.28 -31.69 38.01
C ALA A 301 0.88 -33.17 38.00
N GLN A 302 0.68 -33.76 36.82
CA GLN A 302 0.39 -35.20 36.70
C GLN A 302 1.56 -36.07 37.16
N GLN A 303 2.80 -35.70 36.82
CA GLN A 303 3.99 -36.41 37.26
C GLN A 303 4.14 -36.34 38.80
N ALA A 304 3.94 -35.16 39.39
CA ALA A 304 4.00 -35.00 40.84
C ALA A 304 2.94 -35.87 41.57
N LEU A 305 1.73 -35.97 40.99
CA LEU A 305 0.69 -36.86 41.55
C LEU A 305 1.07 -38.34 41.46
N GLN A 306 1.67 -38.78 40.36
CA GLN A 306 2.18 -40.14 40.19
C GLN A 306 3.31 -40.45 41.18
N ASP A 307 4.22 -39.52 41.42
CA ASP A 307 5.33 -39.69 42.37
C ASP A 307 4.81 -39.83 43.79
N ILE A 308 3.79 -39.06 44.19
CA ILE A 308 3.11 -39.20 45.49
C ILE A 308 2.46 -40.60 45.63
N GLN A 309 1.69 -41.04 44.62
CA GLN A 309 1.05 -42.37 44.66
C GLN A 309 2.06 -43.50 44.73
N GLN A 310 3.20 -43.38 44.05
CA GLN A 310 4.28 -44.38 44.14
C GLN A 310 4.94 -44.39 45.53
N ALA A 311 5.15 -43.22 46.15
CA ALA A 311 5.69 -43.12 47.50
C ALA A 311 4.74 -43.74 48.55
N GLU A 312 3.43 -43.49 48.46
CA GLU A 312 2.42 -44.12 49.35
C GLU A 312 2.37 -45.60 49.16
N ALA A 313 2.42 -46.12 47.91
CA ALA A 313 2.46 -47.56 47.67
C ALA A 313 3.72 -48.24 48.22
N ALA A 314 4.88 -47.59 48.14
CA ALA A 314 6.14 -48.09 48.74
C ALA A 314 6.10 -48.09 50.24
N ALA A 315 5.54 -47.08 50.89
CA ALA A 315 5.37 -47.04 52.35
C ALA A 315 4.43 -48.16 52.85
N ALA A 316 3.34 -48.43 52.12
CA ALA A 316 2.42 -49.50 52.42
C ALA A 316 3.07 -50.94 52.38
N GLN A 317 4.04 -51.12 51.44
CA GLN A 317 4.77 -52.38 51.28
C GLN A 317 5.84 -52.64 52.41
N GLN A 318 6.35 -51.59 53.07
CA GLN A 318 7.38 -51.68 54.08
C GLN A 318 6.84 -51.94 55.50
N GLY A 319 5.51 -52.08 55.68
CA GLY A 319 4.90 -52.51 56.90
C GLY A 319 5.02 -51.55 58.09
N GLU A 320 5.39 -50.35 57.94
CA GLU A 320 5.38 -49.32 58.96
C GLU A 320 3.96 -48.75 59.13
N MET A 321 3.13 -49.43 59.87
CA MET A 321 1.90 -48.89 60.47
C MET A 321 2.29 -47.85 61.53
N GLN A 322 2.39 -46.59 61.13
CA GLN A 322 2.20 -45.48 62.07
C GLN A 322 0.71 -45.14 62.15
N PRO A 323 0.20 -44.73 63.30
CA PRO A 323 -1.23 -44.59 63.53
C PRO A 323 -1.83 -43.52 62.59
N VAL A 324 -2.91 -43.91 61.93
CA VAL A 324 -3.75 -43.08 61.14
C VAL A 324 -4.15 -41.83 61.89
N VAL A 325 -3.60 -40.68 61.52
CA VAL A 325 -4.12 -39.39 61.92
C VAL A 325 -5.49 -39.28 61.27
N THR A 326 -6.52 -39.25 62.09
CA THR A 326 -7.91 -39.13 61.61
C THR A 326 -8.11 -37.88 60.76
N PRO A 327 -8.99 -37.94 59.77
CA PRO A 327 -9.19 -36.82 58.75
C PRO A 327 -9.68 -35.49 59.33
N GLU A 328 -9.84 -35.37 60.62
CA GLU A 328 -10.47 -34.24 61.30
C GLU A 328 -9.52 -33.06 61.61
N GLN A 329 -8.22 -33.17 61.26
CA GLN A 329 -7.24 -32.09 61.51
C GLN A 329 -6.56 -31.46 60.27
N LEU A 330 -7.00 -31.82 59.10
CA LEU A 330 -6.59 -31.09 57.89
C LEU A 330 -7.69 -30.09 57.49
N THR A 331 -7.68 -28.94 58.12
CA THR A 331 -8.36 -27.78 57.57
C THR A 331 -7.69 -27.48 56.23
N PRO A 332 -8.41 -27.49 55.13
CA PRO A 332 -7.83 -27.07 53.86
C PRO A 332 -7.33 -25.63 53.99
N PRO A 333 -6.19 -25.31 53.43
CA PRO A 333 -5.74 -23.91 53.37
C PRO A 333 -6.86 -23.08 52.77
N GLN A 334 -7.34 -22.11 53.54
CA GLN A 334 -8.30 -21.14 53.07
C GLN A 334 -7.61 -20.45 51.89
N ILE A 335 -8.05 -20.80 50.69
CA ILE A 335 -7.78 -19.98 49.50
C ILE A 335 -8.53 -18.68 49.76
N GLN A 336 -7.82 -17.68 50.26
CA GLN A 336 -8.34 -16.34 50.22
C GLN A 336 -8.55 -16.02 48.72
N PRO A 337 -9.73 -15.59 48.32
CA PRO A 337 -9.91 -15.08 46.96
C PRO A 337 -8.92 -13.93 46.84
N GLN A 338 -7.91 -14.11 46.02
CA GLN A 338 -7.15 -12.97 45.55
C GLN A 338 -8.18 -12.08 44.87
N THR A 339 -8.41 -10.93 45.48
CA THR A 339 -9.16 -9.85 44.88
C THR A 339 -8.61 -9.74 43.46
N GLU A 340 -9.50 -9.88 42.49
CA GLU A 340 -9.25 -9.50 41.11
C GLU A 340 -8.54 -8.16 41.11
N GLU A 341 -7.23 -8.18 40.97
CA GLU A 341 -6.48 -7.01 40.57
C GLU A 341 -6.92 -6.77 39.13
N THR A 342 -7.94 -5.93 39.04
CA THR A 342 -8.47 -5.42 37.78
C THR A 342 -7.28 -5.03 36.95
N ALA A 343 -7.05 -5.80 35.88
CA ALA A 343 -6.19 -5.38 34.80
C ALA A 343 -6.51 -3.92 34.50
N PRO A 344 -5.51 -3.04 34.36
CA PRO A 344 -5.77 -1.64 34.09
C PRO A 344 -6.61 -1.60 32.83
N ALA A 345 -7.85 -1.15 32.98
CA ALA A 345 -8.74 -0.86 31.88
C ALA A 345 -7.95 0.06 30.94
N LEU A 346 -7.56 -0.50 29.80
CA LEU A 346 -7.16 0.31 28.67
C LEU A 346 -8.31 1.28 28.43
N LYS A 347 -8.13 2.52 28.89
CA LYS A 347 -9.04 3.62 28.63
C LYS A 347 -9.20 3.74 27.12
N LEU A 348 -10.25 3.12 26.61
CA LEU A 348 -10.87 3.38 25.31
C LEU A 348 -11.70 4.69 25.42
N GLU A 349 -11.12 5.69 26.05
CA GLU A 349 -11.67 7.05 25.99
C GLU A 349 -10.77 7.85 25.05
N ASN A 350 -11.33 8.14 23.92
CA ASN A 350 -11.08 9.17 22.91
C ASN A 350 -11.03 8.63 21.48
N PHE A 351 -12.04 7.87 21.08
CA PHE A 351 -12.26 7.59 19.66
C PHE A 351 -13.65 8.03 19.17
N MET A 352 -14.28 8.98 19.89
CA MET A 352 -15.44 9.70 19.39
C MET A 352 -15.26 11.17 19.78
N LEU A 353 -15.36 12.05 18.77
CA LEU A 353 -15.40 13.52 18.83
C LEU A 353 -14.02 14.21 18.91
N ASN A 354 -13.39 14.47 17.78
CA ASN A 354 -13.22 15.79 17.11
C ASN A 354 -12.52 15.59 15.75
#